data_bda584dd7c2c85c13d6f41fb8c83e0a3
#
_entry.id   bda584dd7c2c85c13d6f41fb8c83e0a3
#
_cell.length_a   1.000
_cell.length_b   1.000
_cell.length_c   1.000
_cell.angle_alpha   90.00
_cell.angle_beta   90.00
_cell.angle_gamma   90.00
#
_symmetry.space_group_name_H-M   'P 1'
#
loop_
_entity.id
_entity.type
_entity.pdbx_description
1 polymer ?
#
loop_
_entity_poly.entity_id
_entity_poly.type
_entity_poly.pdbx_seq_one_letter_code
_entity_poly.pdbx_strand_id
1 'polypeptide(L)'
;MLTLAENHLEVNAPAMQYLTKADELSDHMLALINDILDMLRIEAGKVEVESRNDMFGVSVHKHLLFDLADDQQEYTIGVPLVWCGKVTFRCISVQVRDMFGLFSSKAKPFTEICTVVYPHQVRVSTELSSATIGATRNDGVMQNRKGSDASEMFDIRDYVPGDDIRTIHWKLSGKTDELIVRQASDPPHYNIALLPDFGRSHLAGPKAQQELNAAVAIASSIAGQLIRRGVPFCTVVPTKHGVERFEICTERDFHELLPRWLSFPVQETGGSGLRYFVMEHLDRYFTRLLIFSAGYYEQDLSGLDSRIGVLVLSAVSGIKTARMEGSGSCGIMELPAEQDINEVYRVVC
;
A
#
# COMPACT_ATOMS: atom_id res chain seq x y z
N MET A 1 -36.32 -55.94 15.51
CA MET A 1 -36.08 -57.36 15.94
C MET A 1 -35.84 -57.42 17.41
N LEU A 2 -34.97 -56.66 18.02
CA LEU A 2 -34.72 -56.64 19.47
C LEU A 2 -35.96 -56.21 20.24
N THR A 3 -36.67 -55.16 19.85
CA THR A 3 -37.95 -54.66 20.43
C THR A 3 -39.08 -55.67 20.39
N LEU A 4 -39.12 -56.58 19.43
CA LEU A 4 -40.06 -57.69 19.33
C LEU A 4 -39.77 -58.79 20.36
N ALA A 5 -38.50 -59.03 20.65
CA ALA A 5 -38.05 -60.01 21.61
C ALA A 5 -38.29 -59.54 23.06
N GLU A 6 -38.16 -58.23 23.32
CA GLU A 6 -38.45 -57.61 24.64
C GLU A 6 -39.93 -57.74 25.04
N ASN A 7 -40.86 -57.65 24.09
CA ASN A 7 -42.29 -57.74 24.34
C ASN A 7 -42.75 -59.17 24.68
N HIS A 8 -41.92 -60.18 24.54
CA HIS A 8 -42.28 -61.58 24.86
C HIS A 8 -41.56 -62.12 26.08
N LEU A 9 -40.74 -61.31 26.77
CA LEU A 9 -40.02 -61.73 27.96
C LEU A 9 -40.61 -61.07 29.22
N GLU A 10 -40.65 -61.80 30.35
CA GLU A 10 -41.01 -61.22 31.63
C GLU A 10 -39.98 -60.16 32.07
N VAL A 11 -40.42 -59.04 32.62
CA VAL A 11 -39.62 -57.86 32.98
C VAL A 11 -38.40 -58.17 33.85
N ASN A 12 -38.41 -59.26 34.59
CA ASN A 12 -37.34 -59.71 35.50
C ASN A 12 -36.49 -60.89 34.96
N ALA A 13 -36.65 -61.28 33.70
CA ALA A 13 -35.86 -62.36 33.16
C ALA A 13 -34.41 -61.91 32.94
N PRO A 14 -33.39 -62.74 33.27
CA PRO A 14 -31.97 -62.37 33.01
C PRO A 14 -31.68 -62.06 31.53
N ALA A 15 -32.44 -62.64 30.63
CA ALA A 15 -32.35 -62.35 29.20
C ALA A 15 -32.73 -60.91 28.85
N MET A 16 -33.61 -60.28 29.61
CA MET A 16 -34.02 -58.89 29.40
C MET A 16 -32.84 -57.91 29.55
N GLN A 17 -31.96 -58.12 30.52
CA GLN A 17 -30.76 -57.34 30.75
C GLN A 17 -29.76 -57.42 29.58
N TYR A 18 -29.68 -58.60 28.94
CA TYR A 18 -28.84 -58.76 27.76
C TYR A 18 -29.43 -58.11 26.53
N LEU A 19 -30.75 -58.10 26.39
CA LEU A 19 -31.43 -57.42 25.29
C LEU A 19 -31.32 -55.89 25.40
N THR A 20 -31.52 -55.32 26.62
CA THR A 20 -31.31 -53.91 26.86
C THR A 20 -29.87 -53.47 26.58
N LYS A 21 -28.87 -54.24 27.03
CA LYS A 21 -27.48 -54.00 26.70
C LYS A 21 -27.18 -54.09 25.19
N ALA A 22 -27.79 -55.01 24.50
CA ALA A 22 -27.61 -55.14 23.06
C ALA A 22 -28.21 -53.99 22.28
N ASP A 23 -29.32 -53.45 22.76
CA ASP A 23 -29.95 -52.26 22.18
C ASP A 23 -29.15 -50.97 22.43
N GLU A 24 -28.66 -50.77 23.68
CA GLU A 24 -27.73 -49.69 24.01
C GLU A 24 -26.42 -49.74 23.17
N LEU A 25 -25.85 -50.93 22.96
CA LEU A 25 -24.67 -51.15 22.12
C LEU A 25 -24.95 -50.90 20.63
N SER A 26 -26.14 -51.25 20.16
CA SER A 26 -26.58 -50.98 18.78
C SER A 26 -26.73 -49.49 18.54
N ASP A 27 -27.35 -48.74 19.47
CA ASP A 27 -27.50 -47.31 19.40
C ASP A 27 -26.17 -46.57 19.46
N HIS A 28 -25.25 -47.03 20.32
CA HIS A 28 -23.88 -46.51 20.38
C HIS A 28 -23.12 -46.74 19.09
N MET A 29 -23.25 -47.92 18.48
CA MET A 29 -22.62 -48.26 17.20
C MET A 29 -23.19 -47.45 16.05
N LEU A 30 -24.50 -47.17 16.03
CA LEU A 30 -25.12 -46.30 15.04
C LEU A 30 -24.66 -44.84 15.21
N ALA A 31 -24.51 -44.35 16.44
CA ALA A 31 -23.97 -43.03 16.71
C ALA A 31 -22.52 -42.91 16.20
N LEU A 32 -21.65 -43.88 16.50
CA LEU A 32 -20.27 -43.92 16.00
C LEU A 32 -20.19 -43.97 14.46
N ILE A 33 -21.07 -44.76 13.83
CA ILE A 33 -21.12 -44.80 12.35
C ILE A 33 -21.54 -43.47 11.77
N ASN A 34 -22.52 -42.82 12.38
CA ASN A 34 -22.95 -41.48 11.95
C ASN A 34 -21.84 -40.44 12.15
N ASP A 35 -21.15 -40.47 13.30
CA ASP A 35 -20.00 -39.59 13.56
C ASP A 35 -18.87 -39.78 12.53
N ILE A 36 -18.59 -41.03 12.17
CA ILE A 36 -17.60 -41.37 11.13
C ILE A 36 -18.06 -40.89 9.75
N LEU A 37 -19.34 -41.09 9.42
CA LEU A 37 -19.89 -40.61 8.13
C LEU A 37 -19.89 -39.07 8.05
N ASP A 38 -20.20 -38.38 9.15
CA ASP A 38 -20.13 -36.93 9.21
C ASP A 38 -18.69 -36.41 9.13
N MET A 39 -17.76 -37.11 9.78
CA MET A 39 -16.32 -36.80 9.68
C MET A 39 -15.79 -37.03 8.24
N LEU A 40 -16.25 -38.09 7.56
CA LEU A 40 -15.90 -38.36 6.17
C LEU A 40 -16.50 -37.32 5.18
N ARG A 41 -17.71 -36.83 5.48
CA ARG A 41 -18.33 -35.73 4.70
C ARG A 41 -17.58 -34.42 4.83
N ILE A 42 -17.09 -34.09 6.04
CA ILE A 42 -16.34 -32.85 6.29
C ILE A 42 -14.99 -32.84 5.53
N GLU A 43 -14.40 -34.01 5.23
CA GLU A 43 -13.12 -34.10 4.51
C GLU A 43 -13.26 -34.26 2.99
N ALA A 44 -14.48 -34.23 2.43
CA ALA A 44 -14.71 -34.50 1.01
C ALA A 44 -14.03 -33.51 0.06
N GLY A 45 -13.92 -32.26 0.44
CA GLY A 45 -13.24 -31.24 -0.33
C GLY A 45 -12.54 -30.19 0.52
N LYS A 46 -11.36 -29.73 0.07
CA LYS A 46 -10.56 -28.68 0.69
C LYS A 46 -10.11 -27.66 -0.32
N VAL A 47 -10.40 -26.39 -0.06
CA VAL A 47 -9.86 -25.26 -0.82
C VAL A 47 -8.85 -24.53 0.04
N GLU A 48 -7.71 -24.21 -0.54
CA GLU A 48 -6.67 -23.40 0.07
C GLU A 48 -6.63 -22.02 -0.63
N VAL A 49 -6.86 -20.98 0.15
CA VAL A 49 -6.84 -19.57 -0.32
C VAL A 49 -5.72 -18.84 0.40
N GLU A 50 -4.88 -18.16 -0.38
CA GLU A 50 -3.88 -17.21 0.11
C GLU A 50 -4.42 -15.79 -0.05
N SER A 51 -4.28 -14.99 0.98
CA SER A 51 -4.36 -13.53 0.90
C SER A 51 -2.98 -12.95 1.18
N ARG A 52 -2.42 -12.23 0.21
CA ARG A 52 -1.09 -11.64 0.31
C ARG A 52 -1.19 -10.12 0.23
N ASN A 53 -0.63 -9.43 1.22
CA ASN A 53 -0.39 -7.99 1.13
C ASN A 53 0.97 -7.77 0.47
N ASP A 54 0.96 -7.20 -0.74
CA ASP A 54 2.18 -7.04 -1.54
C ASP A 54 3.15 -6.03 -0.92
N MET A 55 2.64 -4.97 -0.29
CA MET A 55 3.44 -3.92 0.34
C MET A 55 4.22 -4.42 1.56
N PHE A 56 3.56 -5.18 2.42
CA PHE A 56 4.14 -5.69 3.66
C PHE A 56 4.83 -7.05 3.50
N GLY A 57 4.58 -7.73 2.38
CA GLY A 57 5.09 -9.09 2.14
C GLY A 57 4.48 -10.14 3.08
N VAL A 58 3.29 -9.86 3.63
CA VAL A 58 2.61 -10.75 4.57
C VAL A 58 1.57 -11.58 3.84
N SER A 59 1.62 -12.88 4.02
CA SER A 59 0.62 -13.82 3.49
C SER A 59 -0.13 -14.52 4.61
N VAL A 60 -1.44 -14.67 4.43
CA VAL A 60 -2.32 -15.44 5.31
C VAL A 60 -2.97 -16.54 4.49
N HIS A 61 -2.83 -17.77 4.94
CA HIS A 61 -3.45 -18.94 4.33
C HIS A 61 -4.70 -19.34 5.10
N LYS A 62 -5.79 -19.57 4.38
CA LYS A 62 -7.02 -20.11 4.93
C LYS A 62 -7.44 -21.35 4.18
N HIS A 63 -7.93 -22.31 4.93
CA HIS A 63 -8.49 -23.54 4.40
C HIS A 63 -10.00 -23.53 4.59
N LEU A 64 -10.71 -23.89 3.52
CA LEU A 64 -12.14 -24.14 3.54
C LEU A 64 -12.38 -25.60 3.27
N LEU A 65 -13.29 -26.18 4.01
CA LEU A 65 -13.82 -27.50 3.76
C LEU A 65 -15.18 -27.34 3.09
N PHE A 66 -15.48 -28.16 2.11
CA PHE A 66 -16.76 -28.15 1.38
C PHE A 66 -17.25 -29.58 1.14
N ASP A 67 -18.56 -29.72 1.07
CA ASP A 67 -19.20 -30.99 0.76
C ASP A 67 -19.39 -31.09 -0.77
N LEU A 68 -19.18 -32.27 -1.34
CA LEU A 68 -19.35 -32.53 -2.77
C LEU A 68 -20.80 -32.90 -3.15
N ALA A 69 -21.71 -32.91 -2.17
CA ALA A 69 -23.10 -33.33 -2.40
C ALA A 69 -23.92 -32.34 -3.25
N ASP A 70 -23.51 -31.06 -3.31
CA ASP A 70 -24.22 -30.00 -4.04
C ASP A 70 -23.46 -29.58 -5.29
N ASP A 71 -24.19 -29.37 -6.39
CA ASP A 71 -23.63 -28.97 -7.69
C ASP A 71 -23.06 -27.52 -7.67
N GLN A 72 -23.58 -26.66 -6.80
CA GLN A 72 -23.09 -25.28 -6.62
C GLN A 72 -23.12 -24.89 -5.14
N GLN A 73 -21.97 -24.47 -4.62
CA GLN A 73 -21.83 -24.01 -3.26
C GLN A 73 -21.14 -22.65 -3.23
N GLU A 74 -21.67 -21.73 -2.43
CA GLU A 74 -21.11 -20.41 -2.20
C GLU A 74 -20.56 -20.33 -0.78
N TYR A 75 -19.28 -19.97 -0.65
CA TYR A 75 -18.62 -19.81 0.63
C TYR A 75 -18.13 -18.39 0.83
N THR A 76 -18.45 -17.81 1.97
CA THR A 76 -17.94 -16.50 2.37
C THR A 76 -16.76 -16.65 3.32
N ILE A 77 -15.62 -16.05 2.97
CA ILE A 77 -14.43 -16.07 3.79
C ILE A 77 -14.17 -14.68 4.36
N GLY A 78 -14.20 -14.55 5.70
CA GLY A 78 -13.72 -13.34 6.36
C GLY A 78 -12.19 -13.33 6.42
N VAL A 79 -11.55 -12.33 5.80
CA VAL A 79 -10.09 -12.10 5.92
C VAL A 79 -9.90 -10.75 6.61
N PRO A 80 -9.22 -10.69 7.77
CA PRO A 80 -8.92 -9.43 8.42
C PRO A 80 -7.86 -8.67 7.61
N LEU A 81 -8.23 -7.49 7.09
CA LEU A 81 -7.34 -6.59 6.38
C LEU A 81 -6.84 -5.53 7.37
N VAL A 82 -5.78 -5.87 8.11
CA VAL A 82 -5.23 -5.02 9.19
C VAL A 82 -4.35 -3.91 8.65
N TRP A 83 -3.64 -4.17 7.55
CA TRP A 83 -2.64 -3.27 6.99
C TRP A 83 -3.12 -2.68 5.66
N CYS A 84 -2.79 -1.41 5.42
CA CYS A 84 -3.02 -0.79 4.11
C CYS A 84 -2.16 -1.45 3.02
N GLY A 85 -2.47 -1.17 1.76
CA GLY A 85 -1.71 -1.72 0.63
C GLY A 85 -2.55 -2.56 -0.32
N LYS A 86 -1.94 -3.01 -1.39
CA LYS A 86 -2.56 -3.93 -2.33
C LYS A 86 -2.58 -5.33 -1.75
N VAL A 87 -3.78 -5.89 -1.67
CA VAL A 87 -4.00 -7.28 -1.24
C VAL A 87 -4.44 -8.12 -2.42
N THR A 88 -3.73 -9.20 -2.63
CA THR A 88 -3.98 -10.18 -3.68
C THR A 88 -4.54 -11.45 -3.05
N PHE A 89 -5.72 -11.86 -3.48
CA PHE A 89 -6.34 -13.12 -3.10
C PHE A 89 -6.11 -14.13 -4.20
N ARG A 90 -5.63 -15.31 -3.84
CA ARG A 90 -5.27 -16.36 -4.77
C ARG A 90 -5.80 -17.70 -4.28
N CYS A 91 -6.52 -18.43 -5.13
CA CYS A 91 -6.82 -19.82 -4.84
C CYS A 91 -5.60 -20.69 -5.20
N ILE A 92 -4.94 -21.23 -4.17
CA ILE A 92 -3.71 -22.02 -4.36
C ILE A 92 -4.02 -23.40 -4.84
N SER A 93 -5.02 -24.04 -4.22
CA SER A 93 -5.37 -25.42 -4.56
C SER A 93 -6.80 -25.74 -4.16
N VAL A 94 -7.42 -26.59 -4.98
CA VAL A 94 -8.64 -27.30 -4.65
C VAL A 94 -8.31 -28.77 -4.60
N GLN A 95 -8.55 -29.41 -3.47
CA GLN A 95 -8.35 -30.84 -3.28
C GLN A 95 -9.69 -31.50 -3.02
N VAL A 96 -9.98 -32.53 -3.79
CA VAL A 96 -11.17 -33.36 -3.65
C VAL A 96 -10.72 -34.76 -3.25
N ARG A 97 -11.40 -35.34 -2.27
CA ARG A 97 -11.19 -36.72 -1.85
C ARG A 97 -12.50 -37.49 -1.97
N ASP A 98 -12.38 -38.77 -2.25
CA ASP A 98 -13.54 -39.65 -2.17
C ASP A 98 -13.93 -39.88 -0.69
N MET A 99 -15.15 -40.36 -0.45
CA MET A 99 -15.70 -40.50 0.89
C MET A 99 -14.90 -41.52 1.76
N PHE A 100 -14.09 -42.34 1.16
CA PHE A 100 -13.22 -43.32 1.87
C PHE A 100 -11.78 -42.82 2.00
N GLY A 101 -11.43 -41.65 1.42
CA GLY A 101 -10.07 -41.12 1.43
C GLY A 101 -9.06 -41.93 0.61
N LEU A 102 -9.51 -42.89 -0.20
CA LEU A 102 -8.66 -43.77 -0.99
C LEU A 102 -8.11 -43.08 -2.24
N PHE A 103 -8.90 -42.16 -2.80
CA PHE A 103 -8.52 -41.40 -3.98
C PHE A 103 -8.57 -39.90 -3.68
N SER A 104 -7.56 -39.19 -4.16
CA SER A 104 -7.56 -37.71 -4.06
C SER A 104 -7.14 -37.11 -5.38
N SER A 105 -7.82 -36.04 -5.79
CA SER A 105 -7.46 -35.22 -6.94
C SER A 105 -7.15 -33.80 -6.46
N LYS A 106 -6.09 -33.18 -6.99
CA LYS A 106 -5.68 -31.82 -6.67
C LYS A 106 -5.63 -30.98 -7.94
N ALA A 107 -6.42 -29.92 -7.97
CA ALA A 107 -6.40 -28.91 -9.02
C ALA A 107 -5.78 -27.62 -8.49
N LYS A 108 -5.14 -26.87 -9.37
CA LYS A 108 -4.63 -25.53 -9.10
C LYS A 108 -5.40 -24.55 -9.98
N PRO A 109 -6.53 -24.03 -9.53
CA PRO A 109 -7.26 -23.04 -10.31
C PRO A 109 -6.44 -21.76 -10.38
N PHE A 110 -6.37 -21.16 -11.56
CA PHE A 110 -5.76 -19.87 -11.74
C PHE A 110 -6.84 -18.79 -11.55
N THR A 111 -7.02 -18.38 -10.31
CA THR A 111 -7.93 -17.28 -9.97
C THR A 111 -7.21 -16.33 -9.05
N GLU A 112 -7.09 -15.08 -9.47
CA GLU A 112 -6.46 -14.00 -8.71
C GLU A 112 -7.36 -12.78 -8.71
N ILE A 113 -7.66 -12.26 -7.52
CA ILE A 113 -8.44 -11.06 -7.32
C ILE A 113 -7.61 -10.10 -6.48
N CYS A 114 -7.52 -8.84 -6.92
CA CYS A 114 -6.79 -7.81 -6.21
C CYS A 114 -7.75 -6.75 -5.67
N THR A 115 -7.45 -6.26 -4.48
CA THR A 115 -8.09 -5.08 -3.90
C THR A 115 -7.04 -4.18 -3.26
N VAL A 116 -7.37 -2.91 -3.05
CA VAL A 116 -6.49 -1.94 -2.38
C VAL A 116 -7.15 -1.54 -1.07
N VAL A 117 -6.41 -1.73 0.03
CA VAL A 117 -6.80 -1.29 1.36
C VAL A 117 -6.17 0.07 1.60
N TYR A 118 -7.01 1.09 1.73
CA TYR A 118 -6.56 2.46 1.98
C TYR A 118 -6.14 2.63 3.44
N PRO A 119 -5.11 3.48 3.71
CA PRO A 119 -4.72 3.79 5.07
C PRO A 119 -5.81 4.61 5.79
N HIS A 120 -5.87 4.49 7.10
CA HIS A 120 -6.71 5.37 7.89
C HIS A 120 -6.21 6.82 7.81
N GLN A 121 -7.11 7.78 7.95
CA GLN A 121 -6.72 9.19 7.95
C GLN A 121 -6.22 9.62 9.33
N VAL A 122 -5.05 10.24 9.35
CA VAL A 122 -4.44 10.84 10.53
C VAL A 122 -4.80 12.32 10.58
N ARG A 123 -5.11 12.83 11.77
CA ARG A 123 -5.36 14.25 11.96
C ARG A 123 -4.04 15.00 12.00
N VAL A 124 -3.61 15.48 10.85
CA VAL A 124 -2.42 16.32 10.72
C VAL A 124 -2.88 17.74 10.38
N SER A 125 -2.40 18.73 11.08
CA SER A 125 -2.57 20.15 10.71
C SER A 125 -1.32 20.62 9.99
N THR A 126 -1.41 20.84 8.68
CA THR A 126 -0.29 21.38 7.88
C THR A 126 -0.33 22.91 7.95
N GLU A 127 0.73 23.52 8.48
CA GLU A 127 0.94 24.96 8.43
C GLU A 127 1.89 25.25 7.25
N LEU A 128 1.42 26.03 6.28
CA LEU A 128 2.25 26.43 5.14
C LEU A 128 3.15 27.59 5.55
N SER A 129 4.45 27.45 5.33
CA SER A 129 5.39 28.53 5.58
C SER A 129 5.13 29.73 4.65
N SER A 130 5.52 30.94 5.08
CA SER A 130 5.35 32.14 4.27
C SER A 130 6.07 32.04 2.92
N ALA A 131 7.18 31.30 2.85
CA ALA A 131 7.90 31.04 1.60
C ALA A 131 7.09 30.16 0.65
N THR A 132 6.41 29.14 1.17
CA THR A 132 5.55 28.24 0.39
C THR A 132 4.32 28.98 -0.14
N ILE A 133 3.69 29.85 0.68
CA ILE A 133 2.52 30.65 0.27
C ILE A 133 2.90 31.69 -0.80
N GLY A 134 4.06 32.35 -0.66
CA GLY A 134 4.53 33.35 -1.60
C GLY A 134 4.75 32.80 -3.01
N ALA A 135 5.32 31.60 -3.09
CA ALA A 135 5.58 30.94 -4.36
C ALA A 135 4.27 30.42 -5.00
N THR A 136 3.33 29.88 -4.21
CA THR A 136 2.02 29.39 -4.72
C THR A 136 1.15 30.53 -5.31
N ARG A 137 1.28 31.77 -4.81
CA ARG A 137 0.54 32.94 -5.34
C ARG A 137 1.08 33.44 -6.67
N ASN A 138 2.34 33.17 -7.02
CA ASN A 138 2.93 33.64 -8.27
C ASN A 138 2.70 32.67 -9.43
N ASP A 139 2.24 31.43 -9.20
CA ASP A 139 2.16 30.38 -10.21
C ASP A 139 0.82 30.33 -10.98
N GLY A 140 -0.08 31.27 -10.75
CA GLY A 140 -1.29 31.42 -11.57
C GLY A 140 -1.04 31.99 -12.98
N VAL A 141 0.18 32.37 -13.29
CA VAL A 141 0.62 32.85 -14.61
C VAL A 141 1.87 32.05 -14.97
N MET A 142 1.80 31.25 -16.02
CA MET A 142 3.00 30.72 -16.69
C MET A 142 3.96 31.89 -16.94
N GLN A 143 4.90 32.08 -16.03
CA GLN A 143 5.98 33.03 -16.29
C GLN A 143 6.92 32.37 -17.29
N ASN A 144 6.84 32.84 -18.51
CA ASN A 144 7.80 32.62 -19.58
C ASN A 144 9.17 33.18 -19.14
N ARG A 145 9.83 32.56 -18.14
CA ARG A 145 11.19 32.89 -17.75
C ARG A 145 12.13 32.05 -18.62
N LYS A 146 13.11 32.73 -19.21
CA LYS A 146 14.19 32.08 -19.94
C LYS A 146 14.95 31.13 -19.04
N GLY A 147 14.73 29.82 -19.23
CA GLY A 147 15.52 28.78 -18.56
C GLY A 147 16.92 28.74 -19.13
N SER A 148 17.89 28.34 -18.33
CA SER A 148 19.30 28.27 -18.71
C SER A 148 19.74 26.91 -19.19
N ASP A 149 18.90 25.87 -19.16
CA ASP A 149 19.24 24.51 -19.55
C ASP A 149 18.73 24.18 -20.95
N ALA A 150 19.68 23.94 -21.85
CA ALA A 150 19.42 23.72 -23.27
C ALA A 150 19.06 22.26 -23.61
N SER A 151 18.94 21.35 -22.65
CA SER A 151 18.74 19.91 -22.89
C SER A 151 17.30 19.44 -22.82
N GLU A 152 16.37 20.24 -22.28
CA GLU A 152 14.95 19.88 -22.16
C GLU A 152 14.05 20.60 -23.17
N MET A 153 12.99 19.93 -23.57
CA MET A 153 12.06 20.30 -24.62
C MET A 153 11.30 21.59 -24.37
N PHE A 154 11.11 22.34 -25.32
CA PHE A 154 11.15 23.72 -25.59
C PHE A 154 9.84 24.17 -26.22
N ASP A 155 9.42 25.35 -25.82
CA ASP A 155 8.46 26.12 -26.59
C ASP A 155 9.20 26.72 -27.81
N ILE A 156 8.48 26.87 -28.90
CA ILE A 156 9.00 27.32 -30.18
C ILE A 156 8.34 28.69 -30.43
N ARG A 157 9.15 29.71 -30.59
CA ARG A 157 8.66 31.05 -30.95
C ARG A 157 9.49 31.67 -32.07
N ASP A 158 8.93 32.68 -32.66
CA ASP A 158 9.64 33.48 -33.68
C ASP A 158 10.82 34.23 -33.06
N TYR A 159 11.86 34.38 -33.86
CA TYR A 159 13.07 35.10 -33.50
C TYR A 159 12.74 36.61 -33.32
N VAL A 160 13.22 37.16 -32.23
CA VAL A 160 13.17 38.61 -31.98
C VAL A 160 14.60 39.13 -31.95
N PRO A 161 14.90 40.30 -32.61
CA PRO A 161 16.23 40.89 -32.58
C PRO A 161 16.75 41.04 -31.14
N GLY A 162 17.90 40.41 -30.86
CA GLY A 162 18.49 40.31 -29.52
C GLY A 162 18.49 38.93 -28.90
N ASP A 163 17.85 37.95 -29.54
CA ASP A 163 17.99 36.55 -29.15
C ASP A 163 19.35 35.95 -29.52
N ASP A 164 19.81 34.99 -28.70
CA ASP A 164 21.07 34.30 -28.96
C ASP A 164 20.92 33.41 -30.20
N ILE A 165 21.79 33.59 -31.17
CA ILE A 165 21.83 32.84 -32.45
C ILE A 165 21.98 31.35 -32.22
N ARG A 166 22.58 30.93 -31.09
CA ARG A 166 22.74 29.52 -30.71
C ARG A 166 21.44 28.83 -30.38
N THR A 167 20.40 29.58 -30.06
CA THR A 167 19.06 29.05 -29.71
C THR A 167 18.18 28.87 -30.95
N ILE A 168 18.61 29.26 -32.14
CA ILE A 168 17.84 29.11 -33.38
C ILE A 168 17.70 27.64 -33.74
N HIS A 169 16.45 27.23 -34.03
CA HIS A 169 16.14 25.90 -34.51
C HIS A 169 16.32 25.81 -36.04
N TRP A 170 17.56 25.75 -36.52
CA TRP A 170 17.89 25.80 -37.94
C TRP A 170 17.11 24.84 -38.82
N LYS A 171 16.83 23.61 -38.34
CA LYS A 171 16.08 22.60 -39.09
C LYS A 171 14.61 23.00 -39.32
N LEU A 172 13.99 23.72 -38.37
CA LEU A 172 12.59 24.15 -38.46
C LEU A 172 12.53 25.47 -39.25
N SER A 173 13.42 26.40 -38.93
CA SER A 173 13.54 27.69 -39.64
C SER A 173 13.75 27.50 -41.14
N GLY A 174 14.52 26.49 -41.57
CA GLY A 174 14.70 26.16 -42.99
C GLY A 174 13.47 25.51 -43.68
N LYS A 175 12.42 25.17 -42.91
CA LYS A 175 11.15 24.66 -43.45
C LYS A 175 10.04 25.72 -43.54
N THR A 176 10.11 26.71 -42.67
CA THR A 176 9.06 27.76 -42.50
C THR A 176 9.43 29.09 -43.13
N ASP A 177 10.68 29.23 -43.64
CA ASP A 177 11.27 30.51 -44.10
C ASP A 177 11.25 31.64 -43.05
N GLU A 178 11.01 31.30 -41.79
CA GLU A 178 11.03 32.21 -40.64
C GLU A 178 12.02 31.75 -39.59
N LEU A 179 12.76 32.69 -39.00
CA LEU A 179 13.71 32.32 -37.94
C LEU A 179 12.95 31.91 -36.66
N ILE A 180 13.09 30.67 -36.29
CA ILE A 180 12.45 30.09 -35.12
C ILE A 180 13.48 29.81 -34.03
N VAL A 181 13.20 30.25 -32.81
CA VAL A 181 14.05 30.09 -31.65
C VAL A 181 13.47 29.03 -30.72
N ARG A 182 14.34 28.17 -30.21
CA ARG A 182 14.03 27.29 -29.10
C ARG A 182 14.11 28.10 -27.83
N GLN A 183 13.00 28.17 -27.11
CA GLN A 183 12.97 28.76 -25.79
C GLN A 183 12.97 27.64 -24.77
N ALA A 184 13.99 27.57 -23.90
CA ALA A 184 13.96 26.65 -22.78
C ALA A 184 12.77 27.01 -21.91
N SER A 185 11.89 26.06 -21.68
CA SER A 185 10.82 26.19 -20.70
C SER A 185 11.42 25.94 -19.34
N ASP A 186 11.29 26.84 -18.41
CA ASP A 186 11.53 26.50 -17.02
C ASP A 186 10.52 25.44 -16.63
N PRO A 187 10.97 24.29 -16.10
CA PRO A 187 10.05 23.30 -15.59
C PRO A 187 9.13 23.96 -14.53
N PRO A 188 7.87 23.57 -14.42
CA PRO A 188 6.98 24.12 -13.42
C PRO A 188 7.62 23.96 -12.05
N HIS A 189 7.83 25.05 -11.35
CA HIS A 189 8.40 25.05 -10.00
C HIS A 189 7.29 24.62 -9.02
N TYR A 190 7.30 23.36 -8.64
CA TYR A 190 6.52 22.90 -7.50
C TYR A 190 7.23 23.33 -6.23
N ASN A 191 6.51 23.93 -5.32
CA ASN A 191 7.12 24.39 -4.08
C ASN A 191 7.44 23.24 -3.14
N ILE A 192 6.67 22.15 -3.22
CA ILE A 192 6.72 21.02 -2.31
C ILE A 192 6.98 19.73 -3.08
N ALA A 193 7.97 18.97 -2.62
CA ALA A 193 8.17 17.60 -3.00
C ALA A 193 7.80 16.66 -1.83
N LEU A 194 7.03 15.62 -2.11
CA LEU A 194 6.73 14.53 -1.17
C LEU A 194 7.51 13.30 -1.57
N LEU A 195 8.33 12.79 -0.66
CA LEU A 195 9.17 11.62 -0.89
C LEU A 195 8.76 10.49 0.05
N PRO A 196 7.96 9.52 -0.41
CA PRO A 196 7.69 8.32 0.36
C PRO A 196 8.92 7.42 0.36
N ASP A 197 9.67 7.44 1.46
CA ASP A 197 10.82 6.58 1.69
C ASP A 197 10.44 5.42 2.62
N PHE A 198 9.50 4.60 2.15
CA PHE A 198 8.96 3.47 2.90
C PHE A 198 9.92 2.29 2.90
N GLY A 199 11.07 2.45 3.55
CA GLY A 199 11.97 1.35 3.87
C GLY A 199 11.40 0.45 4.96
N ARG A 200 11.93 -0.77 5.09
CA ARG A 200 11.63 -1.60 6.24
C ARG A 200 12.31 -0.97 7.46
N SER A 201 11.52 -0.84 8.53
CA SER A 201 12.04 -0.48 9.84
C SER A 201 13.07 -1.51 10.30
N HIS A 202 14.08 -1.09 11.10
CA HIS A 202 15.03 -2.01 11.74
C HIS A 202 14.38 -3.01 12.70
N LEU A 203 13.13 -2.73 13.10
CA LEU A 203 12.34 -3.65 13.92
C LEU A 203 11.71 -4.72 13.03
N ALA A 204 11.90 -5.97 13.39
CA ALA A 204 11.24 -7.08 12.71
C ALA A 204 9.80 -7.31 13.23
N GLY A 205 8.94 -7.88 12.39
CA GLY A 205 7.62 -8.36 12.79
C GLY A 205 6.56 -7.27 12.91
N PRO A 206 5.58 -7.41 13.84
CA PRO A 206 4.40 -6.55 13.91
C PRO A 206 4.68 -5.06 14.12
N LYS A 207 5.75 -4.74 14.86
CA LYS A 207 6.15 -3.34 15.12
C LYS A 207 6.60 -2.63 13.83
N ALA A 208 7.43 -3.30 13.02
CA ALA A 208 7.84 -2.76 11.72
C ALA A 208 6.65 -2.55 10.78
N GLN A 209 5.69 -3.47 10.81
CA GLN A 209 4.45 -3.33 10.03
C GLN A 209 3.61 -2.15 10.51
N GLN A 210 3.55 -1.94 11.81
CA GLN A 210 2.83 -0.82 12.41
C GLN A 210 3.45 0.53 12.06
N GLU A 211 4.79 0.65 12.14
CA GLU A 211 5.53 1.85 11.74
C GLU A 211 5.32 2.17 10.26
N LEU A 212 5.41 1.17 9.39
CA LEU A 212 5.17 1.34 7.96
C LEU A 212 3.74 1.77 7.68
N ASN A 213 2.74 1.12 8.30
CA ASN A 213 1.34 1.48 8.13
C ASN A 213 1.06 2.93 8.58
N ALA A 214 1.67 3.35 9.68
CA ALA A 214 1.57 4.71 10.19
C ALA A 214 2.25 5.73 9.26
N ALA A 215 3.45 5.41 8.74
CA ALA A 215 4.15 6.27 7.78
C ALA A 215 3.32 6.51 6.52
N VAL A 216 2.71 5.46 5.97
CA VAL A 216 1.82 5.56 4.80
C VAL A 216 0.56 6.38 5.14
N ALA A 217 -0.02 6.18 6.32
CA ALA A 217 -1.19 6.94 6.77
C ALA A 217 -0.88 8.44 6.92
N ILE A 218 0.29 8.79 7.48
CA ILE A 218 0.75 10.17 7.60
C ILE A 218 0.98 10.79 6.22
N ALA A 219 1.71 10.09 5.33
CA ALA A 219 2.01 10.57 3.99
C ALA A 219 0.73 10.84 3.18
N SER A 220 -0.20 9.88 3.16
CA SER A 220 -1.47 10.02 2.45
C SER A 220 -2.36 11.12 3.03
N SER A 221 -2.37 11.30 4.36
CA SER A 221 -3.15 12.33 5.03
C SER A 221 -2.61 13.75 4.71
N ILE A 222 -1.28 13.92 4.71
CA ILE A 222 -0.64 15.19 4.35
C ILE A 222 -0.86 15.48 2.87
N ALA A 223 -0.61 14.55 1.99
CA ALA A 223 -0.84 14.70 0.55
C ALA A 223 -2.30 15.12 0.25
N GLY A 224 -3.27 14.41 0.84
CA GLY A 224 -4.68 14.75 0.69
C GLY A 224 -5.05 16.12 1.25
N GLN A 225 -4.40 16.58 2.33
CA GLN A 225 -4.62 17.93 2.87
C GLN A 225 -4.04 19.02 1.96
N LEU A 226 -2.85 18.83 1.40
CA LEU A 226 -2.23 19.77 0.47
C LEU A 226 -3.15 19.98 -0.74
N ILE A 227 -3.64 18.93 -1.34
CA ILE A 227 -4.54 19.02 -2.50
C ILE A 227 -5.86 19.69 -2.15
N ARG A 228 -6.50 19.36 -1.02
CA ARG A 228 -7.72 20.04 -0.56
C ARG A 228 -7.51 21.54 -0.30
N ARG A 229 -6.29 21.96 -0.01
CA ARG A 229 -5.91 23.38 0.12
C ARG A 229 -5.48 24.04 -1.19
N GLY A 230 -5.52 23.30 -2.30
CA GLY A 230 -5.10 23.79 -3.61
C GLY A 230 -3.59 23.96 -3.74
N VAL A 231 -2.80 23.21 -2.96
CA VAL A 231 -1.33 23.23 -3.01
C VAL A 231 -0.85 22.02 -3.81
N PRO A 232 -0.40 22.23 -5.05
CA PRO A 232 0.16 21.16 -5.87
C PRO A 232 1.51 20.71 -5.32
N PHE A 233 1.83 19.44 -5.51
CA PHE A 233 3.11 18.87 -5.11
C PHE A 233 3.63 17.89 -6.15
N CYS A 234 4.94 17.64 -6.11
CA CYS A 234 5.57 16.57 -6.85
C CYS A 234 5.87 15.40 -5.91
N THR A 235 5.79 14.19 -6.43
CA THR A 235 6.23 12.99 -5.70
C THR A 235 7.02 12.07 -6.60
N VAL A 236 7.88 11.28 -5.97
CA VAL A 236 8.75 10.32 -6.64
C VAL A 236 8.41 8.94 -6.11
N VAL A 237 8.08 8.02 -7.00
CA VAL A 237 7.68 6.66 -6.64
C VAL A 237 8.67 5.66 -7.21
N PRO A 238 9.32 4.82 -6.39
CA PRO A 238 10.14 3.73 -6.88
C PRO A 238 9.26 2.74 -7.66
N THR A 239 9.72 2.31 -8.83
CA THR A 239 9.08 1.30 -9.65
C THR A 239 10.03 0.13 -9.92
N LYS A 240 9.54 -0.96 -10.50
CA LYS A 240 10.38 -2.09 -10.90
C LYS A 240 11.41 -1.73 -11.98
N HIS A 241 11.19 -0.65 -12.72
CA HIS A 241 12.02 -0.21 -13.84
C HIS A 241 12.84 1.05 -13.51
N GLY A 242 12.81 1.50 -12.26
CA GLY A 242 13.47 2.71 -11.80
C GLY A 242 12.57 3.55 -10.91
N VAL A 243 12.66 4.84 -11.03
CA VAL A 243 11.88 5.79 -10.24
C VAL A 243 11.06 6.64 -11.20
N GLU A 244 9.77 6.79 -10.91
CA GLU A 244 8.85 7.63 -11.69
C GLU A 244 8.48 8.88 -10.89
N ARG A 245 8.42 10.02 -11.59
CA ARG A 245 8.00 11.30 -11.03
C ARG A 245 6.53 11.54 -11.38
N PHE A 246 5.76 11.99 -10.40
CA PHE A 246 4.36 12.34 -10.56
C PHE A 246 4.12 13.77 -10.06
N GLU A 247 3.38 14.53 -10.84
CA GLU A 247 2.93 15.86 -10.53
C GLU A 247 1.44 15.80 -10.17
N ILE A 248 1.12 16.27 -8.97
CA ILE A 248 -0.22 16.13 -8.39
C ILE A 248 -0.78 17.55 -8.18
N CYS A 249 -1.75 17.90 -9.00
CA CYS A 249 -2.40 19.22 -8.98
C CYS A 249 -3.86 19.14 -8.53
N THR A 250 -4.52 17.99 -8.75
CA THR A 250 -5.95 17.81 -8.52
C THR A 250 -6.24 16.63 -7.59
N GLU A 251 -7.44 16.60 -7.02
CA GLU A 251 -7.90 15.44 -6.26
C GLU A 251 -7.93 14.15 -7.11
N ARG A 252 -8.21 14.28 -8.40
CA ARG A 252 -8.20 13.17 -9.33
C ARG A 252 -6.79 12.58 -9.45
N ASP A 253 -5.78 13.41 -9.64
CA ASP A 253 -4.38 12.96 -9.74
C ASP A 253 -3.97 12.24 -8.45
N PHE A 254 -4.40 12.76 -7.30
CA PHE A 254 -4.14 12.13 -6.01
C PHE A 254 -4.84 10.77 -5.86
N HIS A 255 -6.07 10.63 -6.33
CA HIS A 255 -6.78 9.35 -6.33
C HIS A 255 -6.14 8.31 -7.27
N GLU A 256 -5.52 8.74 -8.36
CA GLU A 256 -4.76 7.87 -9.26
C GLU A 256 -3.37 7.49 -8.70
N LEU A 257 -2.75 8.40 -7.93
CA LEU A 257 -1.45 8.18 -7.29
C LEU A 257 -1.53 7.18 -6.13
N LEU A 258 -2.53 7.33 -5.26
CA LEU A 258 -2.59 6.60 -4.00
C LEU A 258 -2.58 5.07 -4.17
N PRO A 259 -3.32 4.44 -5.11
CA PRO A 259 -3.18 3.01 -5.39
C PRO A 259 -1.77 2.62 -5.86
N ARG A 260 -1.04 3.52 -6.53
CA ARG A 260 0.34 3.27 -6.94
C ARG A 260 1.26 3.24 -5.73
N TRP A 261 1.17 4.20 -4.81
CA TRP A 261 1.91 4.17 -3.54
C TRP A 261 1.68 2.88 -2.75
N LEU A 262 0.43 2.38 -2.77
CA LEU A 262 0.00 1.19 -2.02
C LEU A 262 0.31 -0.14 -2.71
N SER A 263 0.78 -0.11 -3.95
CA SER A 263 1.02 -1.33 -4.75
C SER A 263 2.48 -1.78 -4.79
N PHE A 264 3.41 -0.94 -4.31
CA PHE A 264 4.83 -1.29 -4.35
C PHE A 264 5.26 -2.09 -3.12
N PRO A 265 6.02 -3.18 -3.35
CA PRO A 265 6.67 -3.86 -2.25
C PRO A 265 7.69 -2.90 -1.61
N VAL A 266 7.61 -2.78 -0.30
CA VAL A 266 8.56 -1.96 0.46
C VAL A 266 9.94 -2.57 0.36
N GLN A 267 10.92 -1.73 0.01
CA GLN A 267 12.32 -2.15 -0.11
C GLN A 267 12.92 -2.46 1.27
N GLU A 268 13.88 -3.37 1.31
CA GLU A 268 14.56 -3.73 2.56
C GLU A 268 15.36 -2.55 3.13
N THR A 269 15.92 -1.71 2.24
CA THR A 269 16.63 -0.48 2.61
C THR A 269 15.90 0.73 2.05
N GLY A 270 15.58 1.71 2.89
CA GLY A 270 15.10 3.02 2.47
C GLY A 270 16.14 3.80 1.65
N GLY A 271 15.79 4.98 1.19
CA GLY A 271 16.71 5.93 0.55
C GLY A 271 16.83 5.82 -0.96
N SER A 272 16.13 4.90 -1.63
CA SER A 272 16.18 4.83 -3.10
C SER A 272 15.59 6.09 -3.76
N GLY A 273 14.48 6.59 -3.21
CA GLY A 273 13.84 7.83 -3.66
C GLY A 273 14.71 9.05 -3.40
N LEU A 274 15.35 9.12 -2.22
CA LEU A 274 16.26 10.21 -1.88
C LEU A 274 17.49 10.23 -2.79
N ARG A 275 18.10 9.08 -3.05
CA ARG A 275 19.25 8.99 -3.99
C ARG A 275 18.87 9.48 -5.37
N TYR A 276 17.73 9.04 -5.90
CA TYR A 276 17.24 9.52 -7.19
C TYR A 276 17.04 11.04 -7.17
N PHE A 277 16.41 11.57 -6.12
CA PHE A 277 16.15 13.00 -5.97
C PHE A 277 17.44 13.83 -6.00
N VAL A 278 18.49 13.35 -5.33
CA VAL A 278 19.81 13.99 -5.32
C VAL A 278 20.52 13.82 -6.66
N MET A 279 20.51 12.62 -7.27
CA MET A 279 21.19 12.34 -8.53
C MET A 279 20.64 13.15 -9.71
N GLU A 280 19.31 13.33 -9.75
CA GLU A 280 18.63 14.14 -10.77
C GLU A 280 18.63 15.65 -10.44
N HIS A 281 19.31 16.04 -9.37
CA HIS A 281 19.36 17.44 -8.90
C HIS A 281 17.99 18.09 -8.69
N LEU A 282 17.00 17.29 -8.31
CA LEU A 282 15.62 17.77 -8.09
C LEU A 282 15.53 18.73 -6.91
N ASP A 283 16.45 18.66 -5.95
CA ASP A 283 16.60 19.57 -4.81
C ASP A 283 16.70 21.06 -5.20
N ARG A 284 17.08 21.36 -6.45
CA ARG A 284 17.18 22.73 -6.96
C ARG A 284 15.85 23.32 -7.40
N TYR A 285 14.86 22.46 -7.65
CA TYR A 285 13.56 22.89 -8.20
C TYR A 285 12.47 23.04 -7.14
N PHE A 286 12.74 22.62 -5.90
CA PHE A 286 11.78 22.67 -4.80
C PHE A 286 12.27 23.54 -3.66
N THR A 287 11.33 24.19 -2.98
CA THR A 287 11.65 24.95 -1.76
C THR A 287 11.52 24.08 -0.52
N ARG A 288 10.68 23.04 -0.57
CA ARG A 288 10.40 22.16 0.55
C ARG A 288 10.38 20.69 0.13
N LEU A 289 11.04 19.86 0.90
CA LEU A 289 11.03 18.39 0.78
C LEU A 289 10.48 17.77 2.05
N LEU A 290 9.39 17.01 1.92
CA LEU A 290 8.84 16.19 2.99
C LEU A 290 9.17 14.74 2.73
N ILE A 291 9.94 14.11 3.62
CA ILE A 291 10.31 12.70 3.54
C ILE A 291 9.48 11.93 4.56
N PHE A 292 8.86 10.84 4.14
CA PHE A 292 8.07 9.97 5.01
C PHE A 292 8.80 8.64 5.20
N SER A 293 9.06 8.29 6.45
CA SER A 293 9.82 7.09 6.81
C SER A 293 9.13 6.26 7.88
N ALA A 294 9.42 4.96 7.87
CA ALA A 294 9.04 4.03 8.92
C ALA A 294 10.25 3.74 9.82
N GLY A 295 10.07 3.91 11.13
CA GLY A 295 11.16 3.80 12.10
C GLY A 295 12.08 5.01 12.08
N TYR A 296 13.19 4.93 12.80
CA TYR A 296 14.18 6.00 12.85
C TYR A 296 14.82 6.24 11.47
N TYR A 297 14.96 7.50 11.10
CA TYR A 297 15.53 7.89 9.81
C TYR A 297 17.06 7.99 9.91
N GLU A 298 17.76 7.18 9.13
CA GLU A 298 19.23 7.08 9.18
C GLU A 298 19.92 7.48 7.87
N GLN A 299 19.15 7.96 6.88
CA GLN A 299 19.74 8.35 5.60
C GLN A 299 20.49 9.68 5.71
N ASP A 300 21.62 9.77 4.99
CA ASP A 300 22.41 10.98 4.93
C ASP A 300 21.74 12.04 4.05
N LEU A 301 21.42 13.19 4.65
CA LEU A 301 20.82 14.35 3.99
C LEU A 301 21.85 15.38 3.52
N SER A 302 23.14 15.15 3.77
CA SER A 302 24.21 16.11 3.45
C SER A 302 24.38 16.38 1.96
N GLY A 303 23.89 15.47 1.11
CA GLY A 303 23.93 15.62 -0.34
C GLY A 303 22.90 16.58 -0.94
N LEU A 304 21.92 17.05 -0.13
CA LEU A 304 20.89 17.99 -0.59
C LEU A 304 21.39 19.45 -0.60
N ASP A 305 20.85 20.26 -1.50
CA ASP A 305 21.14 21.70 -1.56
C ASP A 305 20.70 22.36 -0.23
N SER A 306 21.56 23.18 0.34
CA SER A 306 21.32 23.88 1.63
C SER A 306 20.13 24.85 1.59
N ARG A 307 19.65 25.19 0.42
CA ARG A 307 18.52 26.10 0.21
C ARG A 307 17.17 25.42 0.36
N ILE A 308 17.10 24.10 0.18
CA ILE A 308 15.86 23.35 0.34
C ILE A 308 15.54 23.12 1.82
N GLY A 309 14.31 23.41 2.22
CA GLY A 309 13.84 23.07 3.56
C GLY A 309 13.44 21.61 3.61
N VAL A 310 14.11 20.81 4.43
CA VAL A 310 13.83 19.36 4.55
C VAL A 310 13.13 19.08 5.85
N LEU A 311 12.02 18.35 5.79
CA LEU A 311 11.36 17.80 6.97
C LEU A 311 11.14 16.30 6.79
N VAL A 312 11.77 15.52 7.64
CA VAL A 312 11.55 14.09 7.74
C VAL A 312 10.44 13.81 8.73
N LEU A 313 9.43 13.06 8.32
CA LEU A 313 8.31 12.61 9.14
C LEU A 313 8.46 11.10 9.34
N SER A 314 8.87 10.72 10.52
CA SER A 314 9.23 9.35 10.86
C SER A 314 8.22 8.74 11.80
N ALA A 315 7.59 7.64 11.42
CA ALA A 315 6.67 6.90 12.29
C ALA A 315 7.45 5.90 13.14
N VAL A 316 7.45 6.09 14.45
CA VAL A 316 8.29 5.31 15.38
C VAL A 316 7.42 4.64 16.44
N SER A 317 7.68 3.36 16.70
CA SER A 317 7.01 2.58 17.76
C SER A 317 7.59 2.87 19.14
N GLY A 318 6.72 2.88 20.14
CA GLY A 318 7.11 3.01 21.54
C GLY A 318 7.30 4.43 22.03
N ILE A 319 7.09 5.46 21.21
CA ILE A 319 6.98 6.85 21.63
C ILE A 319 5.53 7.22 21.85
N LYS A 320 5.23 8.03 22.87
CA LYS A 320 3.85 8.46 23.18
C LYS A 320 3.49 9.82 22.63
N THR A 321 4.47 10.66 22.39
CA THR A 321 4.28 12.03 21.92
C THR A 321 5.22 12.34 20.77
N ALA A 322 4.79 13.19 19.86
CA ALA A 322 5.63 13.67 18.77
C ALA A 322 6.87 14.38 19.31
N ARG A 323 8.02 14.14 18.69
CA ARG A 323 9.29 14.79 18.98
C ARG A 323 9.82 15.44 17.73
N MET A 324 10.45 16.59 17.89
CA MET A 324 11.11 17.28 16.79
C MET A 324 12.57 17.46 17.14
N GLU A 325 13.43 16.97 16.28
CA GLU A 325 14.86 17.15 16.33
C GLU A 325 15.33 17.89 15.07
N GLY A 326 16.35 18.68 15.16
CA GLY A 326 16.95 19.37 14.03
C GLY A 326 17.16 20.85 14.25
N SER A 327 17.98 21.43 13.39
CA SER A 327 18.37 22.84 13.44
C SER A 327 18.47 23.38 12.01
N GLY A 328 17.98 24.61 11.81
CA GLY A 328 18.07 25.27 10.53
C GLY A 328 17.05 24.77 9.47
N SER A 329 17.54 24.45 8.28
CA SER A 329 16.71 24.03 7.14
C SER A 329 16.29 22.55 7.16
N CYS A 330 16.87 21.73 8.06
CA CYS A 330 16.60 20.30 8.18
C CYS A 330 16.01 19.98 9.55
N GLY A 331 14.84 19.33 9.56
CA GLY A 331 14.18 18.84 10.77
C GLY A 331 13.75 17.39 10.63
N ILE A 332 13.78 16.65 11.72
CA ILE A 332 13.24 15.30 11.84
C ILE A 332 12.12 15.34 12.87
N MET A 333 10.93 14.97 12.47
CA MET A 333 9.77 14.86 13.33
C MET A 333 9.42 13.38 13.52
N GLU A 334 9.64 12.88 14.72
CA GLU A 334 9.22 11.54 15.10
C GLU A 334 7.76 11.56 15.56
N LEU A 335 6.93 10.73 14.96
CA LEU A 335 5.53 10.60 15.26
C LEU A 335 5.24 9.19 15.80
N PRO A 336 4.35 9.05 16.80
CA PRO A 336 3.97 7.72 17.29
C PRO A 336 3.39 6.87 16.18
N ALA A 337 3.89 5.63 16.05
CA ALA A 337 3.29 4.65 15.13
C ALA A 337 1.93 4.13 15.68
N GLU A 338 1.75 4.17 16.98
CA GLU A 338 0.51 3.88 17.70
C GLU A 338 -0.32 5.17 17.78
N GLN A 339 -0.94 5.53 16.65
CA GLN A 339 -1.62 6.82 16.55
C GLN A 339 -2.93 6.83 17.33
N ASP A 340 -3.07 7.81 18.21
CA ASP A 340 -4.37 8.14 18.79
C ASP A 340 -5.19 8.95 17.76
N ILE A 341 -6.41 8.47 17.46
CA ILE A 341 -7.34 9.12 16.52
C ILE A 341 -7.68 10.55 16.94
N ASN A 342 -7.51 10.89 18.22
CA ASN A 342 -7.85 12.19 18.78
C ASN A 342 -6.69 13.20 18.76
N GLU A 343 -5.45 12.74 18.54
CA GLU A 343 -4.29 13.61 18.54
C GLU A 343 -4.13 14.32 17.18
N VAL A 344 -3.88 15.63 17.21
CA VAL A 344 -3.65 16.45 16.01
C VAL A 344 -2.17 16.82 15.95
N TYR A 345 -1.48 16.29 14.95
CA TYR A 345 -0.07 16.60 14.72
C TYR A 345 0.07 17.85 13.86
N ARG A 346 0.87 18.82 14.31
CA ARG A 346 1.16 20.06 13.54
C ARG A 346 2.44 19.87 12.74
N VAL A 347 2.32 20.04 11.43
CA VAL A 347 3.43 19.91 10.48
C VAL A 347 3.56 21.24 9.72
N VAL A 348 4.74 21.85 9.75
CA VAL A 348 5.04 23.08 9.00
C VAL A 348 5.62 22.67 7.65
N CYS A 349 4.92 23.01 6.56
CA CYS A 349 5.26 22.71 5.18
C CYS A 349 5.84 23.92 4.44
#